data_b444910424758440e02eeb608a984eef
#
_entry.id   b444910424758440e02eeb608a984eef
#
_cell.length_a   1.000
_cell.length_b   1.000
_cell.length_c   1.000
_cell.angle_alpha   90.00
_cell.angle_beta   90.00
_cell.angle_gamma   90.00
#
_symmetry.space_group_name_H-M   'P 1'
#
loop_
_entity.id
_entity.type
_entity.pdbx_description
1 polymer ?
#
loop_
_entity_poly.entity_id
_entity_poly.type
_entity_poly.pdbx_seq_one_letter_code
_entity_poly.pdbx_strand_id
1 'polypeptide(L)'
;MTQTIRFFLLVEAATFIIAALIHMGFFVTGYEHRQARVAESVIAGVLFGGLLLSLFMSDWTRNVAIVVQLFALLGTLIGIMTIIVGIGPRTVPDVVYHVAITVVLAVGIAVARSAPADSLQ
;
A
#
# COMPACT_ATOMS: atom_id res chain seq x y z
N MET A 1 -7.20 -10.12 16.06
CA MET A 1 -7.31 -9.99 14.59
C MET A 1 -7.34 -8.53 14.12
N THR A 2 -8.19 -7.69 14.66
CA THR A 2 -8.27 -6.25 14.33
C THR A 2 -6.92 -5.52 14.44
N GLN A 3 -6.16 -5.75 15.50
CA GLN A 3 -4.84 -5.15 15.67
C GLN A 3 -3.83 -5.63 14.61
N THR A 4 -3.91 -6.89 14.22
CA THR A 4 -3.07 -7.42 13.14
C THR A 4 -3.37 -6.75 11.81
N ILE A 5 -4.65 -6.55 11.49
CA ILE A 5 -5.07 -5.83 10.28
C ILE A 5 -4.55 -4.39 10.31
N ARG A 6 -4.72 -3.67 11.42
CA ARG A 6 -4.22 -2.31 11.60
C ARG A 6 -2.71 -2.22 11.47
N PHE A 7 -1.99 -3.23 11.98
CA PHE A 7 -0.54 -3.31 11.82
C PHE A 7 -0.14 -3.42 10.35
N PHE A 8 -0.81 -4.25 9.55
CA PHE A 8 -0.58 -4.31 8.10
C PHE A 8 -0.85 -2.97 7.43
N LEU A 9 -2.00 -2.35 7.70
CA LEU A 9 -2.33 -1.04 7.13
C LEU A 9 -1.29 0.02 7.47
N LEU A 10 -0.78 0.02 8.71
CA LEU A 10 0.26 0.95 9.15
C LEU A 10 1.58 0.71 8.39
N VAL A 11 2.04 -0.53 8.33
CA VAL A 11 3.28 -0.90 7.63
C VAL A 11 3.18 -0.56 6.15
N GLU A 12 2.08 -0.91 5.51
CA GLU A 12 1.83 -0.63 4.10
C GLU A 12 1.81 0.89 3.82
N ALA A 13 1.04 1.65 4.61
CA ALA A 13 0.98 3.11 4.47
C ALA A 13 2.35 3.76 4.67
N ALA A 14 3.09 3.37 5.72
CA ALA A 14 4.43 3.89 5.99
C ALA A 14 5.40 3.56 4.85
N THR A 15 5.33 2.37 4.29
CA THR A 15 6.17 1.93 3.17
C THR A 15 5.92 2.77 1.93
N PHE A 16 4.66 3.02 1.56
CA PHE A 16 4.33 3.89 0.42
C PHE A 16 4.68 5.35 0.67
N ILE A 17 4.55 5.86 1.90
CA ILE A 17 5.01 7.21 2.26
C ILE A 17 6.52 7.34 2.05
N ILE A 18 7.30 6.38 2.53
CA ILE A 18 8.76 6.38 2.37
C ILE A 18 9.15 6.31 0.89
N ALA A 19 8.51 5.44 0.11
CA ALA A 19 8.76 5.34 -1.32
C ALA A 19 8.44 6.65 -2.05
N ALA A 20 7.30 7.28 -1.74
CA ALA A 20 6.93 8.58 -2.30
C ALA A 20 7.97 9.66 -1.97
N LEU A 21 8.46 9.70 -0.73
CA LEU A 21 9.48 10.65 -0.31
C LEU A 21 10.82 10.40 -1.04
N ILE A 22 11.21 9.15 -1.26
CA ILE A 22 12.39 8.80 -2.05
C ILE A 22 12.24 9.31 -3.49
N HIS A 23 11.08 9.08 -4.12
CA HIS A 23 10.82 9.55 -5.47
C HIS A 23 10.60 11.09 -5.57
N MET A 24 10.45 11.77 -4.44
CA MET A 24 10.50 13.23 -4.34
C MET A 24 11.94 13.77 -4.18
N GLY A 25 12.92 12.90 -3.91
CA GLY A 25 14.32 13.28 -3.70
C GLY A 25 14.68 13.66 -2.26
N PHE A 26 13.85 13.31 -1.26
CA PHE A 26 14.10 13.76 0.12
C PHE A 26 15.24 13.03 0.83
N PHE A 27 15.40 11.73 0.63
CA PHE A 27 16.39 10.94 1.38
C PHE A 27 17.63 10.63 0.54
N VAL A 28 17.44 10.38 -0.75
CA VAL A 28 18.46 9.94 -1.68
C VAL A 28 18.27 10.67 -3.00
N THR A 29 19.34 11.15 -3.62
CA THR A 29 19.30 11.71 -4.96
C THR A 29 19.45 10.64 -6.02
N GLY A 30 18.86 10.86 -7.21
CA GLY A 30 18.97 9.95 -8.34
C GLY A 30 17.79 8.97 -8.49
N TYR A 31 16.83 9.01 -7.58
CA TYR A 31 15.61 8.18 -7.64
C TYR A 31 14.34 9.00 -7.90
N GLU A 32 14.48 10.29 -8.21
CA GLU A 32 13.37 11.19 -8.45
C GLU A 32 12.54 10.72 -9.64
N HIS A 33 11.25 10.51 -9.42
CA HIS A 33 10.33 10.06 -10.46
C HIS A 33 8.93 10.62 -10.24
N ARG A 34 8.50 11.54 -11.12
CA ARG A 34 7.25 12.29 -10.93
C ARG A 34 6.02 11.39 -10.86
N GLN A 35 5.89 10.45 -11.78
CA GLN A 35 4.70 9.58 -11.84
C GLN A 35 4.66 8.63 -10.65
N ALA A 36 5.80 8.04 -10.28
CA ALA A 36 5.89 7.14 -9.13
C ALA A 36 5.51 7.87 -7.83
N ARG A 37 6.07 9.07 -7.56
CA ARG A 37 5.75 9.82 -6.35
C ARG A 37 4.27 10.18 -6.22
N VAL A 38 3.62 10.51 -7.35
CA VAL A 38 2.17 10.81 -7.35
C VAL A 38 1.36 9.56 -7.05
N ALA A 39 1.63 8.45 -7.73
CA ALA A 39 0.93 7.18 -7.52
C ALA A 39 1.10 6.67 -6.08
N GLU A 40 2.33 6.66 -5.58
CA GLU A 40 2.63 6.22 -4.22
C GLU A 40 2.01 7.12 -3.15
N SER A 41 1.97 8.44 -3.38
CA SER A 41 1.31 9.38 -2.48
C SER A 41 -0.20 9.13 -2.40
N VAL A 42 -0.85 8.83 -3.52
CA VAL A 42 -2.28 8.50 -3.57
C VAL A 42 -2.54 7.18 -2.83
N ILE A 43 -1.75 6.15 -3.10
CA ILE A 43 -1.88 4.85 -2.43
C ILE A 43 -1.64 5.00 -0.91
N ALA A 44 -0.59 5.72 -0.52
CA ALA A 44 -0.31 6.00 0.88
C ALA A 44 -1.49 6.71 1.58
N GLY A 45 -2.07 7.70 0.92
CA GLY A 45 -3.24 8.43 1.43
C GLY A 45 -4.46 7.53 1.62
N VAL A 46 -4.73 6.63 0.68
CA VAL A 46 -5.83 5.67 0.75
C VAL A 46 -5.62 4.67 1.89
N LEU A 47 -4.42 4.10 2.02
CA LEU A 47 -4.08 3.15 3.10
C LEU A 47 -4.12 3.82 4.47
N PHE A 48 -3.58 5.02 4.59
CA PHE A 48 -3.62 5.79 5.83
C PHE A 48 -5.05 6.18 6.21
N GLY A 49 -5.85 6.62 5.25
CA GLY A 49 -7.28 6.86 5.45
C GLY A 49 -8.03 5.61 5.92
N GLY A 50 -7.73 4.45 5.34
CA GLY A 50 -8.25 3.16 5.77
C GLY A 50 -7.85 2.81 7.21
N LEU A 51 -6.59 3.08 7.58
CA LEU A 51 -6.12 2.91 8.96
C LEU A 51 -6.92 3.81 9.93
N LEU A 52 -7.08 5.09 9.62
CA LEU A 52 -7.85 6.01 10.44
C LEU A 52 -9.30 5.56 10.58
N LEU A 53 -9.96 5.20 9.47
CA LEU A 53 -11.33 4.67 9.52
C LEU A 53 -11.43 3.43 10.41
N SER A 54 -10.46 2.53 10.35
CA SER A 54 -10.44 1.34 11.20
C SER A 54 -10.29 1.65 12.69
N LEU A 55 -9.68 2.80 13.03
CA LEU A 55 -9.54 3.24 14.41
C LEU A 55 -10.85 3.82 14.96
N PHE A 56 -11.58 4.57 14.13
CA PHE A 56 -12.84 5.21 14.52
C PHE A 56 -14.06 4.30 14.35
N MET A 57 -13.99 3.35 13.41
CA MET A 57 -15.09 2.46 13.04
C MET A 57 -14.61 1.00 13.11
N SER A 58 -14.41 0.49 14.32
CA SER A 58 -13.80 -0.83 14.55
C SER A 58 -14.52 -1.97 13.84
N ASP A 59 -15.85 -1.90 13.75
CA ASP A 59 -16.70 -2.92 13.13
C ASP A 59 -16.48 -3.02 11.60
N TRP A 60 -15.96 -1.95 10.99
CA TRP A 60 -15.68 -1.88 9.56
C TRP A 60 -14.23 -2.24 9.21
N THR A 61 -13.37 -2.48 10.22
CA THR A 61 -11.92 -2.67 10.02
C THR A 61 -11.60 -3.68 8.93
N ARG A 62 -12.26 -4.84 8.94
CA ARG A 62 -12.07 -5.91 7.94
C ARG A 62 -12.38 -5.42 6.53
N ASN A 63 -13.57 -4.87 6.34
CA ASN A 63 -14.05 -4.47 5.02
C ASN A 63 -13.25 -3.28 4.46
N VAL A 64 -12.98 -2.29 5.30
CA VAL A 64 -12.13 -1.14 4.96
C VAL A 64 -10.73 -1.62 4.54
N ALA A 65 -10.11 -2.50 5.34
CA ALA A 65 -8.78 -3.01 5.02
C ALA A 65 -8.75 -3.73 3.67
N ILE A 66 -9.71 -4.63 3.42
CA ILE A 66 -9.79 -5.35 2.13
C ILE A 66 -9.88 -4.35 0.96
N VAL A 67 -10.75 -3.36 1.06
CA VAL A 67 -10.96 -2.39 -0.03
C VAL A 67 -9.70 -1.56 -0.29
N VAL A 68 -9.09 -0.98 0.75
CA VAL A 68 -7.92 -0.09 0.56
C VAL A 68 -6.67 -0.87 0.15
N GLN A 69 -6.49 -2.10 0.64
CA GLN A 69 -5.38 -2.97 0.23
C GLN A 69 -5.54 -3.48 -1.20
N LEU A 70 -6.77 -3.80 -1.64
CA LEU A 70 -7.04 -4.14 -3.05
C LEU A 70 -6.76 -2.95 -3.97
N PHE A 71 -7.15 -1.74 -3.57
CA PHE A 71 -6.79 -0.52 -4.29
C PHE A 71 -5.26 -0.36 -4.41
N ALA A 72 -4.55 -0.51 -3.29
CA ALA A 72 -3.09 -0.44 -3.25
C ALA A 72 -2.43 -1.51 -4.11
N LEU A 73 -2.93 -2.76 -4.06
CA LEU A 73 -2.43 -3.86 -4.88
C LEU A 73 -2.63 -3.58 -6.37
N LEU A 74 -3.81 -3.11 -6.77
CA LEU A 74 -4.08 -2.75 -8.15
C LEU A 74 -3.12 -1.65 -8.63
N GLY A 75 -2.93 -0.60 -7.84
CA GLY A 75 -1.98 0.48 -8.15
C GLY A 75 -0.54 -0.03 -8.27
N THR A 76 -0.13 -0.95 -7.40
CA THR A 76 1.20 -1.59 -7.45
C THR A 76 1.38 -2.43 -8.71
N LEU A 77 0.36 -3.21 -9.10
CA LEU A 77 0.41 -4.00 -10.34
C LEU A 77 0.50 -3.09 -11.58
N ILE A 78 -0.22 -1.98 -11.60
CA ILE A 78 -0.08 -0.97 -12.64
C ILE A 78 1.35 -0.39 -12.64
N GLY A 79 1.93 -0.12 -11.48
CA GLY A 79 3.32 0.30 -11.32
C GLY A 79 4.30 -0.72 -11.92
N ILE A 80 4.13 -2.01 -11.64
CA ILE A 80 4.93 -3.09 -12.24
C ILE A 80 4.80 -3.08 -13.77
N MET A 81 3.60 -2.92 -14.30
CA MET A 81 3.39 -2.82 -15.74
C MET A 81 4.14 -1.62 -16.35
N THR A 82 4.15 -0.47 -15.67
CA THR A 82 4.92 0.70 -16.14
C THR A 82 6.42 0.46 -16.14
N ILE A 83 6.93 -0.31 -15.19
CA ILE A 83 8.33 -0.74 -15.15
C ILE A 83 8.64 -1.65 -16.36
N ILE A 84 7.79 -2.62 -16.64
CA ILE A 84 7.97 -3.57 -17.75
C ILE A 84 7.99 -2.84 -19.09
N VAL A 85 7.08 -1.90 -19.33
CA VAL A 85 7.01 -1.14 -20.60
C VAL A 85 8.02 0.01 -20.68
N GLY A 86 8.77 0.29 -19.62
CA GLY A 86 9.85 1.27 -19.62
C GLY A 86 9.46 2.71 -19.29
N ILE A 87 8.27 2.93 -18.77
CA ILE A 87 7.79 4.25 -18.34
C ILE A 87 8.11 4.47 -16.86
N GLY A 88 8.05 3.42 -16.03
CA GLY A 88 8.32 3.47 -14.60
C GLY A 88 9.80 3.45 -14.24
N PRO A 89 10.14 3.72 -12.96
CA PRO A 89 11.51 3.64 -12.47
C PRO A 89 12.02 2.19 -12.52
N ARG A 90 13.22 1.99 -13.08
CA ARG A 90 13.76 0.66 -13.40
C ARG A 90 15.00 0.26 -12.60
N THR A 91 15.31 0.96 -11.54
CA THR A 91 16.46 0.58 -10.70
C THR A 91 16.19 -0.74 -9.99
N VAL A 92 17.26 -1.44 -9.58
CA VAL A 92 17.13 -2.68 -8.82
C VAL A 92 16.32 -2.48 -7.53
N PRO A 93 16.56 -1.42 -6.73
CA PRO A 93 15.71 -1.11 -5.58
C PRO A 93 14.23 -0.93 -5.92
N ASP A 94 13.90 -0.29 -7.05
CA ASP A 94 12.51 -0.10 -7.47
C ASP A 94 11.82 -1.44 -7.75
N VAL A 95 12.50 -2.33 -8.46
CA VAL A 95 11.97 -3.67 -8.78
C VAL A 95 11.78 -4.49 -7.50
N VAL A 96 12.79 -4.52 -6.62
CA VAL A 96 12.73 -5.24 -5.34
C VAL A 96 11.61 -4.70 -4.48
N TYR A 97 11.46 -3.38 -4.40
CA TYR A 97 10.37 -2.75 -3.66
C TYR A 97 9.00 -3.19 -4.17
N HIS A 98 8.76 -3.14 -5.48
CA HIS A 98 7.47 -3.52 -6.06
C HIS A 98 7.11 -4.98 -5.82
N VAL A 99 8.09 -5.88 -5.93
CA VAL A 99 7.88 -7.30 -5.61
C VAL A 99 7.58 -7.48 -4.12
N ALA A 100 8.36 -6.87 -3.24
CA ALA A 100 8.20 -6.99 -1.79
C ALA A 100 6.85 -6.44 -1.33
N ILE A 101 6.45 -5.25 -1.78
CA ILE A 101 5.17 -4.65 -1.36
C ILE A 101 3.98 -5.41 -1.92
N THR A 102 4.08 -6.00 -3.11
CA THR A 102 3.05 -6.88 -3.65
C THR A 102 2.80 -8.07 -2.73
N VAL A 103 3.85 -8.69 -2.22
CA VAL A 103 3.74 -9.81 -1.27
C VAL A 103 3.12 -9.35 0.04
N VAL A 104 3.56 -8.23 0.59
CA VAL A 104 3.02 -7.68 1.84
C VAL A 104 1.52 -7.38 1.71
N LEU A 105 1.09 -6.73 0.62
CA LEU A 105 -0.31 -6.44 0.35
C LEU A 105 -1.15 -7.72 0.20
N ALA A 106 -0.63 -8.72 -0.52
CA ALA A 106 -1.32 -10.01 -0.68
C ALA A 106 -1.52 -10.71 0.67
N VAL A 107 -0.50 -10.72 1.53
CA VAL A 107 -0.58 -11.29 2.88
C VAL A 107 -1.55 -10.48 3.75
N GLY A 108 -1.48 -9.15 3.70
CA GLY A 108 -2.40 -8.27 4.44
C GLY A 108 -3.87 -8.50 4.06
N ILE A 109 -4.15 -8.64 2.76
CA ILE A 109 -5.50 -8.98 2.25
C ILE A 109 -5.92 -10.37 2.76
N ALA A 110 -5.05 -11.37 2.71
CA ALA A 110 -5.35 -12.70 3.20
C ALA A 110 -5.68 -12.70 4.70
N VAL A 111 -4.91 -11.94 5.50
CA VAL A 111 -5.18 -11.75 6.93
C VAL A 111 -6.51 -11.06 7.15
N ALA A 112 -6.81 -9.98 6.43
CA ALA A 112 -8.09 -9.29 6.55
C ALA A 112 -9.27 -10.19 6.17
N ARG A 113 -9.13 -11.01 5.12
CA ARG A 113 -10.18 -11.95 4.69
C ARG A 113 -10.41 -13.08 5.66
N SER A 114 -9.37 -13.52 6.37
CA SER A 114 -9.49 -14.59 7.39
C SER A 114 -10.14 -14.13 8.69
N ALA A 115 -10.24 -12.81 8.90
CA ALA A 115 -10.96 -12.27 10.05
C ALA A 115 -12.46 -12.59 9.94
N PRO A 116 -13.14 -12.89 11.07
CA PRO A 116 -14.58 -13.08 11.07
C PRO A 116 -15.29 -11.90 10.41
N ALA A 117 -16.31 -12.17 9.61
CA ALA A 117 -17.21 -11.12 9.18
C ALA A 117 -17.92 -10.63 10.43
N ASP A 118 -17.77 -9.33 10.74
CA ASP A 118 -18.52 -8.76 11.85
C ASP A 118 -20.00 -9.04 11.57
N SER A 119 -20.61 -9.80 12.49
CA SER A 119 -22.03 -10.10 12.38
C SER A 119 -22.76 -8.76 12.44
N LEU A 120 -23.44 -8.44 11.37
CA LEU A 120 -24.49 -7.44 11.38
C LEU A 120 -25.56 -7.94 12.35
N GLN A 121 -25.41 -7.61 13.63
CA GLN A 121 -26.45 -7.71 14.64
C GLN A 121 -27.07 -6.35 14.85
#